data_d284003084b80a6243eb0b084549249f
#
_entry.id   d284003084b80a6243eb0b084549249f
#
_cell.length_a   1.000
_cell.length_b   1.000
_cell.length_c   1.000
_cell.angle_alpha   90.00
_cell.angle_beta   90.00
_cell.angle_gamma   90.00
#
_symmetry.space_group_name_H-M   'P 1'
#
loop_
_entity.id
_entity.type
_entity.pdbx_description
1 polymer ?
#
loop_
_entity_poly.entity_id
_entity_poly.type
_entity_poly.pdbx_seq_one_letter_code
_entity_poly.pdbx_strand_id
1 'polypeptide(L)'
;YDDTGSDQYLTHKEKFEVYTNRNGELSKKQGDDVKIARDIQVFEDGKEFSIDSIDVEPMPVDHSIPGVDAFILHTSSGSIANTGDLRFHGRRKDDTEKFVERCGESSLDLILCEGTRVEKDQSITEYDIESISTKIINETEQLVIVGYPIRDLDRLMSFYLAAKASGRFLVIDVKQAYLLKLFSAS
;
A
#
# COMPACT_ATOMS: atom_id res chain seq x y z
N TYR A 1 6.37 7.40 -3.11
CA TYR A 1 5.74 6.95 -4.35
C TYR A 1 5.35 8.16 -5.16
N ASP A 2 5.59 8.12 -6.43
CA ASP A 2 5.02 9.13 -7.28
C ASP A 2 3.86 8.53 -8.08
N ASP A 3 3.05 9.37 -8.62
CA ASP A 3 1.82 8.97 -9.27
C ASP A 3 1.96 8.81 -10.79
N THR A 4 3.17 8.72 -11.31
CA THR A 4 3.40 8.62 -12.75
C THR A 4 2.94 7.29 -13.35
N GLY A 5 2.81 6.25 -12.53
CA GLY A 5 2.32 4.95 -12.96
C GLY A 5 3.19 4.30 -14.03
N SER A 6 4.49 4.45 -13.92
CA SER A 6 5.47 3.80 -14.78
C SER A 6 6.15 2.64 -14.03
N ASP A 7 7.03 1.94 -14.72
CA ASP A 7 8.02 1.04 -14.08
C ASP A 7 8.95 1.80 -13.11
N GLN A 8 8.71 3.08 -12.99
CA GLN A 8 9.32 4.06 -12.10
C GLN A 8 8.34 4.53 -11.04
N TYR A 9 7.44 3.73 -10.66
CA TYR A 9 6.39 4.12 -9.78
C TYR A 9 6.88 4.54 -8.36
N LEU A 10 8.16 4.32 -8.06
CA LEU A 10 8.89 4.85 -6.93
C LEU A 10 9.65 6.14 -7.25
N THR A 11 9.10 7.03 -8.05
CA THR A 11 9.78 8.25 -8.46
C THR A 11 9.44 9.42 -7.54
N HIS A 12 10.47 10.12 -7.07
CA HIS A 12 10.34 11.39 -6.36
C HIS A 12 10.64 12.55 -7.29
N LYS A 13 9.74 13.53 -7.30
CA LYS A 13 9.75 14.61 -8.28
C LYS A 13 10.62 15.80 -7.96
N GLU A 14 11.20 15.93 -6.79
CA GLU A 14 11.88 17.18 -6.44
C GLU A 14 13.31 17.25 -6.99
N LYS A 15 14.28 16.96 -6.19
CA LYS A 15 15.68 17.08 -6.58
C LYS A 15 16.28 15.81 -7.16
N PHE A 16 15.58 14.70 -7.05
CA PHE A 16 16.05 13.41 -7.53
C PHE A 16 14.86 12.51 -7.86
N GLU A 17 14.99 11.79 -8.93
CA GLU A 17 14.11 10.73 -9.36
C GLU A 17 14.75 9.39 -9.05
N VAL A 18 13.98 8.46 -8.52
CA VAL A 18 14.41 7.08 -8.26
C VAL A 18 13.71 6.17 -9.22
N TYR A 19 14.46 5.39 -9.95
CA TYR A 19 13.94 4.47 -10.97
C TYR A 19 14.28 3.06 -10.58
N THR A 20 13.32 2.16 -10.73
CA THR A 20 13.57 0.71 -10.74
C THR A 20 13.64 0.23 -12.18
N ASN A 21 14.70 -0.45 -12.54
CA ASN A 21 14.74 -1.17 -13.79
C ASN A 21 14.15 -2.58 -13.62
N ARG A 22 14.03 -3.32 -14.73
CA ARG A 22 13.49 -4.70 -14.75
C ARG A 22 14.29 -5.71 -13.91
N ASN A 23 15.48 -5.34 -13.45
CA ASN A 23 16.36 -6.20 -12.65
C ASN A 23 16.31 -5.84 -11.16
N GLY A 24 15.39 -4.97 -10.74
CA GLY A 24 15.32 -4.49 -9.37
C GLY A 24 16.41 -3.48 -8.99
N GLU A 25 17.25 -3.05 -9.94
CA GLU A 25 18.25 -2.01 -9.66
C GLU A 25 17.57 -0.65 -9.58
N LEU A 26 17.72 0.02 -8.43
CA LEU A 26 17.32 1.42 -8.27
C LEU A 26 18.40 2.34 -8.80
N SER A 27 18.03 3.22 -9.69
CA SER A 27 18.88 4.32 -10.11
C SER A 27 18.29 5.65 -9.63
N LYS A 28 19.14 6.52 -9.13
CA LYS A 28 18.77 7.86 -8.67
C LYS A 28 19.29 8.88 -9.68
N LYS A 29 18.38 9.74 -10.15
CA LYS A 29 18.75 10.91 -10.94
C LYS A 29 18.88 12.11 -10.01
N GLN A 30 20.02 12.75 -9.99
CA GLN A 30 20.29 13.94 -9.19
C GLN A 30 20.72 15.08 -10.09
N GLY A 31 19.90 16.15 -10.15
CA GLY A 31 20.20 17.45 -10.79
C GLY A 31 20.69 17.39 -12.23
N ASP A 32 21.91 16.99 -12.46
CA ASP A 32 22.62 17.02 -13.73
C ASP A 32 22.58 15.70 -14.52
N ASP A 33 21.48 14.97 -14.49
CA ASP A 33 21.26 13.69 -15.20
C ASP A 33 22.17 12.52 -14.82
N VAL A 34 22.84 12.59 -13.70
CA VAL A 34 23.67 11.47 -13.20
C VAL A 34 22.79 10.40 -12.59
N LYS A 35 22.68 9.26 -13.25
CA LYS A 35 22.05 8.06 -12.70
C LYS A 35 23.05 7.35 -11.79
N ILE A 36 22.70 7.21 -10.53
CA ILE A 36 23.51 6.44 -9.56
C ILE A 36 22.76 5.13 -9.34
N ALA A 37 23.34 4.02 -9.77
CA ALA A 37 22.84 2.69 -9.44
C ALA A 37 22.92 2.50 -7.92
N ARG A 38 21.86 1.92 -7.35
CA ARG A 38 21.84 1.51 -5.94
C ARG A 38 21.63 0.01 -5.89
N ASP A 39 22.33 -0.61 -4.99
CA ASP A 39 22.06 -2.00 -4.64
C ASP A 39 20.75 -2.07 -3.86
N ILE A 40 19.78 -2.83 -4.40
CA ILE A 40 18.48 -3.03 -3.78
C ILE A 40 18.33 -4.50 -3.50
N GLN A 41 18.08 -4.79 -2.25
CA GLN A 41 17.70 -6.13 -1.83
C GLN A 41 16.20 -6.16 -1.63
N VAL A 42 15.56 -7.18 -2.18
CA VAL A 42 14.13 -7.42 -2.04
C VAL A 42 13.96 -8.45 -0.93
N PHE A 43 13.03 -8.21 -0.02
CA PHE A 43 12.60 -9.17 0.98
C PHE A 43 11.25 -9.79 0.59
N GLU A 44 10.91 -10.91 1.20
CA GLU A 44 9.61 -11.57 1.05
C GLU A 44 8.72 -11.22 2.26
N ASP A 45 7.45 -10.94 2.01
CA ASP A 45 6.46 -10.66 3.05
C ASP A 45 6.43 -11.77 4.11
N GLY A 46 6.48 -11.40 5.38
CA GLY A 46 6.45 -12.34 6.51
C GLY A 46 7.71 -13.18 6.70
N LYS A 47 8.78 -12.93 5.93
CA LYS A 47 10.04 -13.66 6.06
C LYS A 47 11.11 -12.79 6.68
N GLU A 48 11.59 -13.19 7.83
CA GLU A 48 12.66 -12.49 8.56
C GLU A 48 13.94 -12.39 7.71
N PHE A 49 14.63 -11.27 7.85
CA PHE A 49 15.95 -11.03 7.28
C PHE A 49 16.79 -10.16 8.22
N SER A 50 18.08 -10.06 7.98
CA SER A 50 18.98 -9.26 8.82
C SER A 50 19.65 -8.17 7.99
N ILE A 51 19.80 -7.00 8.60
CA ILE A 51 20.62 -5.90 8.11
C ILE A 51 21.71 -5.68 9.15
N ASP A 52 22.95 -6.05 8.81
CA ASP A 52 24.08 -6.06 9.75
C ASP A 52 23.75 -6.88 11.02
N SER A 53 23.60 -6.22 12.15
CA SER A 53 23.30 -6.81 13.47
C SER A 53 21.85 -6.62 13.89
N ILE A 54 20.97 -6.23 12.99
CA ILE A 54 19.53 -5.99 13.26
C ILE A 54 18.73 -7.06 12.54
N ASP A 55 17.98 -7.84 13.29
CA ASP A 55 17.01 -8.76 12.71
C ASP A 55 15.69 -8.04 12.46
N VAL A 56 15.13 -8.23 11.28
CA VAL A 56 13.95 -7.53 10.78
C VAL A 56 12.86 -8.55 10.48
N GLU A 57 11.73 -8.40 11.14
CA GLU A 57 10.52 -9.18 10.91
C GLU A 57 9.51 -8.30 10.13
N PRO A 58 9.36 -8.47 8.80
CA PRO A 58 8.35 -7.77 8.03
C PRO A 58 7.00 -8.44 8.24
N MET A 59 5.96 -7.65 8.41
CA MET A 59 4.60 -8.13 8.57
C MET A 59 3.65 -7.35 7.67
N PRO A 60 2.93 -8.03 6.76
CA PRO A 60 1.93 -7.37 5.94
C PRO A 60 0.89 -6.67 6.79
N VAL A 61 0.49 -5.47 6.36
CA VAL A 61 -0.58 -4.70 6.99
C VAL A 61 -1.58 -4.21 5.95
N ASP A 62 -2.79 -3.93 6.41
CA ASP A 62 -3.81 -3.33 5.56
C ASP A 62 -3.47 -1.87 5.23
N HIS A 63 -3.40 -1.58 3.96
CA HIS A 63 -3.27 -0.23 3.42
C HIS A 63 -3.93 -0.15 2.05
N SER A 64 -4.13 1.06 1.51
CA SER A 64 -4.75 1.30 0.20
C SER A 64 -3.94 0.75 -0.98
N ILE A 65 -2.63 0.59 -0.78
CA ILE A 65 -1.68 0.03 -1.76
C ILE A 65 -1.28 -1.36 -1.30
N PRO A 66 -1.25 -2.38 -2.17
CA PRO A 66 -0.71 -3.70 -1.87
C PRO A 66 0.80 -3.66 -1.57
N GLY A 67 1.29 -4.63 -0.78
CA GLY A 67 2.71 -4.75 -0.46
C GLY A 67 3.21 -3.68 0.52
N VAL A 68 2.38 -3.29 1.47
CA VAL A 68 2.78 -2.45 2.60
C VAL A 68 2.99 -3.34 3.82
N ASP A 69 4.17 -3.21 4.43
CA ASP A 69 4.55 -3.94 5.62
C ASP A 69 4.79 -3.01 6.80
N ALA A 70 4.47 -3.50 7.98
CA ALA A 70 5.02 -3.05 9.24
C ALA A 70 6.30 -3.87 9.55
N PHE A 71 7.12 -3.40 10.45
CA PHE A 71 8.39 -4.06 10.78
C PHE A 71 8.58 -4.16 12.29
N ILE A 72 9.00 -5.33 12.76
CA ILE A 72 9.56 -5.47 14.10
C ILE A 72 11.08 -5.62 13.95
N LEU A 73 11.80 -4.74 14.61
CA LEU A 73 13.25 -4.66 14.56
C LEU A 73 13.83 -5.16 15.89
N HIS A 74 14.66 -6.19 15.83
CA HIS A 74 15.35 -6.73 17.00
C HIS A 74 16.80 -6.28 16.99
N THR A 75 17.17 -5.52 18.00
CA THR A 75 18.54 -4.96 18.15
C THR A 75 19.18 -5.45 19.44
N SER A 76 20.47 -5.26 19.58
CA SER A 76 21.20 -5.54 20.85
C SER A 76 20.74 -4.68 22.02
N SER A 77 20.00 -3.59 21.78
CA SER A 77 19.54 -2.64 22.79
C SER A 77 18.04 -2.71 23.05
N GLY A 78 17.31 -3.57 22.33
CA GLY A 78 15.87 -3.74 22.48
C GLY A 78 15.15 -3.96 21.17
N SER A 79 13.84 -4.11 21.24
CA SER A 79 12.96 -4.38 20.10
C SER A 79 12.03 -3.19 19.82
N ILE A 80 11.89 -2.85 18.55
CA ILE A 80 11.11 -1.70 18.07
C ILE A 80 10.09 -2.19 17.05
N ALA A 81 8.83 -1.85 17.21
CA ALA A 81 7.83 -1.99 16.16
C ALA A 81 7.64 -0.66 15.42
N ASN A 82 7.63 -0.71 14.10
CA ASN A 82 7.29 0.41 13.22
C ASN A 82 6.10 0.02 12.36
N THR A 83 4.97 0.70 12.54
CA THR A 83 3.74 0.38 11.83
C THR A 83 3.79 0.71 10.33
N GLY A 84 4.67 1.60 9.89
CA GLY A 84 4.48 2.23 8.60
C GLY A 84 3.09 2.86 8.51
N ASP A 85 2.54 2.92 7.31
CA ASP A 85 1.15 3.35 7.06
C ASP A 85 0.23 2.14 7.17
N LEU A 86 -0.68 2.13 8.13
CA LEU A 86 -1.63 1.04 8.34
C LEU A 86 -3.06 1.54 8.53
N ARG A 87 -4.02 0.63 8.36
CA ARG A 87 -5.43 0.87 8.64
C ARG A 87 -6.12 -0.42 9.08
N PHE A 88 -7.37 -0.30 9.61
CA PHE A 88 -8.20 -1.42 10.06
C PHE A 88 -9.54 -1.51 9.32
N HIS A 89 -9.70 -0.78 8.24
CA HIS A 89 -10.99 -0.66 7.54
C HIS A 89 -10.95 -1.04 6.05
N GLY A 90 -9.81 -1.54 5.59
CA GLY A 90 -9.63 -2.10 4.26
C GLY A 90 -9.99 -3.58 4.17
N ARG A 91 -9.64 -4.19 3.06
CA ARG A 91 -9.94 -5.61 2.78
C ARG A 91 -8.97 -6.58 3.44
N ARG A 92 -7.84 -6.07 3.93
CA ARG A 92 -6.78 -6.85 4.59
C ARG A 92 -6.61 -6.50 6.07
N LYS A 93 -7.67 -6.02 6.72
CA LYS A 93 -7.64 -5.67 8.16
C LYS A 93 -7.08 -6.80 9.04
N ASP A 94 -7.33 -8.05 8.68
CA ASP A 94 -6.86 -9.22 9.42
C ASP A 94 -5.32 -9.30 9.46
N ASP A 95 -4.63 -8.76 8.45
CA ASP A 95 -3.17 -8.69 8.45
C ASP A 95 -2.67 -7.66 9.47
N THR A 96 -3.32 -6.49 9.55
CA THR A 96 -3.03 -5.50 10.60
C THR A 96 -3.34 -6.05 12.00
N GLU A 97 -4.42 -6.80 12.16
CA GLU A 97 -4.78 -7.44 13.44
C GLU A 97 -3.70 -8.44 13.87
N LYS A 98 -3.18 -9.28 12.96
CA LYS A 98 -2.06 -10.19 13.24
C LYS A 98 -0.78 -9.45 13.65
N PHE A 99 -0.47 -8.32 12.99
CA PHE A 99 0.66 -7.49 13.40
C PHE A 99 0.49 -6.97 14.83
N VAL A 100 -0.71 -6.49 15.19
CA VAL A 100 -1.00 -6.02 16.55
C VAL A 100 -0.90 -7.15 17.57
N GLU A 101 -1.42 -8.35 17.26
CA GLU A 101 -1.28 -9.54 18.11
C GLU A 101 0.20 -9.90 18.31
N ARG A 102 0.97 -9.92 17.23
CA ARG A 102 2.40 -10.20 17.28
C ARG A 102 3.18 -9.16 18.11
N CYS A 103 2.81 -7.89 18.03
CA CYS A 103 3.35 -6.84 18.90
C CYS A 103 3.03 -7.11 20.38
N GLY A 104 1.83 -7.61 20.68
CA GLY A 104 1.41 -7.95 22.04
C GLY A 104 2.15 -9.17 22.63
N GLU A 105 2.58 -10.10 21.78
CA GLU A 105 3.37 -11.28 22.17
C GLU A 105 4.87 -10.95 22.33
N SER A 106 5.33 -9.88 21.69
CA SER A 106 6.72 -9.46 21.70
C SER A 106 7.01 -8.53 22.87
N SER A 107 8.19 -8.68 23.47
CA SER A 107 8.68 -7.70 24.46
C SER A 107 9.24 -6.48 23.72
N LEU A 108 8.36 -5.55 23.35
CA LEU A 108 8.75 -4.33 22.65
C LEU A 108 9.15 -3.23 23.63
N ASP A 109 10.25 -2.55 23.33
CA ASP A 109 10.71 -1.38 24.07
C ASP A 109 10.13 -0.09 23.52
N LEU A 110 9.79 -0.07 22.22
CA LEU A 110 9.27 1.10 21.52
C LEU A 110 8.30 0.71 20.42
N ILE A 111 7.25 1.50 20.25
CA ILE A 111 6.35 1.43 19.10
C ILE A 111 6.34 2.80 18.42
N LEU A 112 6.68 2.82 17.12
CA LEU A 112 6.54 3.96 16.23
C LEU A 112 5.27 3.77 15.41
N CYS A 113 4.22 4.52 15.74
CA CYS A 113 2.92 4.39 15.12
C CYS A 113 2.57 5.66 14.33
N GLU A 114 1.98 5.48 13.14
CA GLU A 114 1.37 6.60 12.43
C GLU A 114 0.21 7.19 13.23
N GLY A 115 -0.10 8.48 12.99
CA GLY A 115 -1.17 9.18 13.69
C GLY A 115 -2.11 9.96 12.77
N THR A 116 -2.17 9.62 11.48
CA THR A 116 -2.87 10.41 10.46
C THR A 116 -4.37 10.61 10.74
N ARG A 117 -5.01 9.66 11.43
CA ARG A 117 -6.45 9.68 11.73
C ARG A 117 -6.78 9.45 13.20
N VAL A 118 -5.87 9.78 14.10
CA VAL A 118 -6.02 9.54 15.56
C VAL A 118 -7.28 10.19 16.16
N GLU A 119 -7.78 11.28 15.57
CA GLU A 119 -8.98 12.00 16.05
C GLU A 119 -10.31 11.50 15.45
N LYS A 120 -10.31 10.48 14.61
CA LYS A 120 -11.53 10.00 13.93
C LYS A 120 -12.07 8.75 14.61
N ASP A 121 -13.24 8.87 15.21
CA ASP A 121 -13.90 7.78 15.95
C ASP A 121 -14.50 6.69 15.06
N GLN A 122 -14.78 6.95 13.78
CA GLN A 122 -15.39 5.98 12.87
C GLN A 122 -14.72 5.98 11.51
N SER A 123 -14.46 4.79 10.99
CA SER A 123 -13.98 4.56 9.64
C SER A 123 -15.03 3.77 8.86
N ILE A 124 -15.41 4.27 7.70
CA ILE A 124 -16.22 3.53 6.73
C ILE A 124 -15.31 2.46 6.11
N THR A 125 -15.74 1.21 6.17
CA THR A 125 -14.98 0.08 5.60
C THR A 125 -15.12 0.03 4.09
N GLU A 126 -14.22 -0.70 3.42
CA GLU A 126 -14.35 -0.95 1.97
C GLU A 126 -15.59 -1.77 1.62
N TYR A 127 -16.10 -2.60 2.54
CA TYR A 127 -17.37 -3.32 2.36
C TYR A 127 -18.57 -2.38 2.45
N ASP A 128 -18.53 -1.36 3.32
CA ASP A 128 -19.57 -0.32 3.36
C ASP A 128 -19.57 0.49 2.07
N ILE A 129 -18.40 0.86 1.54
CA ILE A 129 -18.26 1.56 0.26
C ILE A 129 -18.84 0.72 -0.88
N GLU A 130 -18.56 -0.57 -0.93
CA GLU A 130 -19.13 -1.50 -1.92
C GLU A 130 -20.65 -1.52 -1.83
N SER A 131 -21.19 -1.68 -0.63
CA SER A 131 -22.65 -1.73 -0.39
C SER A 131 -23.34 -0.42 -0.77
N ILE A 132 -22.81 0.73 -0.32
CA ILE A 132 -23.35 2.06 -0.64
C ILE A 132 -23.28 2.32 -2.14
N SER A 133 -22.15 1.98 -2.78
CA SER A 133 -21.98 2.15 -4.22
C SER A 133 -22.94 1.28 -5.01
N THR A 134 -23.16 0.04 -4.61
CA THR A 134 -24.13 -0.86 -5.22
C THR A 134 -25.55 -0.26 -5.18
N LYS A 135 -25.93 0.29 -4.03
CA LYS A 135 -27.23 0.95 -3.88
C LYS A 135 -27.35 2.15 -4.82
N ILE A 136 -26.37 3.05 -4.83
CA ILE A 136 -26.37 4.25 -5.70
C ILE A 136 -26.45 3.85 -7.18
N ILE A 137 -25.69 2.83 -7.59
CA ILE A 137 -25.66 2.35 -8.99
C ILE A 137 -27.02 1.79 -9.38
N ASN A 138 -27.68 1.02 -8.52
CA ASN A 138 -29.01 0.44 -8.80
C ASN A 138 -30.12 1.49 -8.85
N GLU A 139 -29.99 2.57 -8.09
CA GLU A 139 -30.97 3.68 -8.06
C GLU A 139 -30.72 4.71 -9.18
N THR A 140 -29.64 4.59 -9.96
CA THR A 140 -29.24 5.54 -10.99
C THR A 140 -29.30 4.92 -12.38
N GLU A 141 -30.20 5.40 -13.23
CA GLU A 141 -30.32 4.94 -14.62
C GLU A 141 -29.19 5.46 -15.53
N GLN A 142 -28.66 6.65 -15.22
CA GLN A 142 -27.64 7.33 -16.00
C GLN A 142 -26.23 6.86 -15.64
N LEU A 143 -25.23 7.52 -16.24
CA LEU A 143 -23.81 7.32 -15.95
C LEU A 143 -23.51 7.69 -14.51
N VAL A 144 -22.84 6.79 -13.80
CA VAL A 144 -22.28 7.07 -12.46
C VAL A 144 -20.78 7.32 -12.61
N ILE A 145 -20.32 8.43 -12.08
CA ILE A 145 -18.90 8.81 -12.09
C ILE A 145 -18.40 8.75 -10.63
N VAL A 146 -17.27 8.08 -10.42
CA VAL A 146 -16.61 7.95 -9.12
C VAL A 146 -15.22 8.57 -9.17
N GLY A 147 -14.85 9.27 -8.09
CA GLY A 147 -13.51 9.84 -7.89
C GLY A 147 -12.84 9.19 -6.68
N TYR A 148 -11.60 8.73 -6.84
CA TYR A 148 -10.80 8.13 -5.78
C TYR A 148 -9.30 8.23 -6.11
N PRO A 149 -8.41 8.07 -5.12
CA PRO A 149 -6.97 8.04 -5.37
C PRO A 149 -6.62 6.86 -6.27
N ILE A 150 -5.97 7.10 -7.40
CA ILE A 150 -5.69 6.09 -8.44
C ILE A 150 -4.91 4.87 -7.93
N ARG A 151 -4.14 5.02 -6.85
CA ARG A 151 -3.37 3.94 -6.22
C ARG A 151 -4.15 3.14 -5.18
N ASP A 152 -5.36 3.57 -4.84
CA ASP A 152 -6.23 2.86 -3.90
C ASP A 152 -6.92 1.68 -4.60
N LEU A 153 -6.23 0.54 -4.61
CA LEU A 153 -6.71 -0.66 -5.28
C LEU A 153 -7.88 -1.32 -4.56
N ASP A 154 -7.96 -1.18 -3.25
CA ASP A 154 -9.11 -1.65 -2.48
C ASP A 154 -10.38 -0.88 -2.86
N ARG A 155 -10.27 0.44 -3.02
CA ARG A 155 -11.37 1.29 -3.47
C ARG A 155 -11.78 0.96 -4.91
N LEU A 156 -10.80 0.72 -5.79
CA LEU A 156 -11.10 0.23 -7.15
C LEU A 156 -11.86 -1.09 -7.12
N MET A 157 -11.44 -2.03 -6.26
CA MET A 157 -12.11 -3.32 -6.10
C MET A 157 -13.54 -3.14 -5.60
N SER A 158 -13.77 -2.24 -4.64
CA SER A 158 -15.12 -1.94 -4.12
C SER A 158 -16.04 -1.43 -5.23
N PHE A 159 -15.58 -0.52 -6.08
CA PHE A 159 -16.36 -0.03 -7.23
C PHE A 159 -16.54 -1.08 -8.31
N TYR A 160 -15.54 -1.91 -8.56
CA TYR A 160 -15.67 -3.02 -9.51
C TYR A 160 -16.75 -4.03 -9.06
N LEU A 161 -16.72 -4.45 -7.80
CA LEU A 161 -17.69 -5.40 -7.26
C LEU A 161 -19.09 -4.80 -7.22
N ALA A 162 -19.23 -3.53 -6.86
CA ALA A 162 -20.50 -2.82 -6.90
C ALA A 162 -21.08 -2.73 -8.33
N ALA A 163 -20.27 -2.38 -9.32
CA ALA A 163 -20.68 -2.35 -10.71
C ALA A 163 -21.10 -3.76 -11.20
N LYS A 164 -20.29 -4.78 -10.90
CA LYS A 164 -20.56 -6.17 -11.26
C LYS A 164 -21.87 -6.67 -10.64
N ALA A 165 -22.10 -6.41 -9.34
CA ALA A 165 -23.33 -6.78 -8.64
C ALA A 165 -24.59 -6.10 -9.24
N SER A 166 -24.40 -4.89 -9.80
CA SER A 166 -25.47 -4.12 -10.45
C SER A 166 -25.61 -4.41 -11.96
N GLY A 167 -24.91 -5.39 -12.51
CA GLY A 167 -24.92 -5.73 -13.94
C GLY A 167 -24.33 -4.64 -14.86
N ARG A 168 -23.49 -3.75 -14.33
CA ARG A 168 -22.87 -2.65 -15.08
C ARG A 168 -21.37 -2.87 -15.24
N PHE A 169 -20.78 -2.19 -16.21
CA PHE A 169 -19.34 -2.21 -16.45
C PHE A 169 -18.66 -1.06 -15.71
N LEU A 170 -17.55 -1.36 -15.02
CA LEU A 170 -16.62 -0.34 -14.56
C LEU A 170 -15.68 0.01 -15.71
N VAL A 171 -15.63 1.30 -16.07
CA VAL A 171 -14.68 1.83 -17.05
C VAL A 171 -13.58 2.56 -16.30
N ILE A 172 -12.35 2.23 -16.60
CA ILE A 172 -11.15 2.82 -16.01
C ILE A 172 -10.32 3.53 -17.07
N ASP A 173 -9.52 4.50 -16.67
CA ASP A 173 -8.60 5.18 -17.57
C ASP A 173 -7.32 4.37 -17.86
N VAL A 174 -6.54 4.83 -18.82
CA VAL A 174 -5.31 4.13 -19.26
C VAL A 174 -4.26 4.06 -18.15
N LYS A 175 -4.18 5.10 -17.31
CA LYS A 175 -3.24 5.14 -16.18
C LYS A 175 -3.59 4.08 -15.12
N GLN A 176 -4.88 3.95 -14.80
CA GLN A 176 -5.36 2.90 -13.89
C GLN A 176 -5.10 1.50 -14.46
N ALA A 177 -5.37 1.30 -15.76
CA ALA A 177 -5.11 0.02 -16.41
C ALA A 177 -3.61 -0.34 -16.40
N TYR A 178 -2.75 0.66 -16.58
CA TYR A 178 -1.31 0.46 -16.51
C TYR A 178 -0.85 0.07 -15.10
N LEU A 179 -1.34 0.75 -14.05
CA LEU A 179 -1.06 0.40 -12.66
C LEU A 179 -1.49 -1.03 -12.33
N LEU A 180 -2.69 -1.42 -12.73
CA LEU A 180 -3.17 -2.80 -12.53
C LEU A 180 -2.25 -3.82 -13.21
N LYS A 181 -1.76 -3.51 -14.42
CA LYS A 181 -0.81 -4.38 -15.11
C LYS A 181 0.52 -4.51 -14.34
N LEU A 182 1.01 -3.45 -13.73
CA LEU A 182 2.22 -3.49 -12.91
C LEU A 182 2.02 -4.40 -11.70
N PHE A 183 0.93 -4.22 -10.95
CA PHE A 183 0.63 -5.04 -9.78
C PHE A 183 0.30 -6.51 -10.09
N SER A 184 -0.13 -6.83 -11.31
CA SER A 184 -0.40 -8.22 -11.72
C SER A 184 0.85 -8.96 -12.20
N ALA A 185 1.96 -8.27 -12.38
CA ALA A 185 3.22 -8.82 -12.89
C ALA A 185 4.30 -9.00 -11.79
N SER A 186 3.98 -8.57 -10.57
CA SER A 186 4.81 -8.69 -9.36
C SER A 186 4.57 -9.99 -8.62
#